data_51f432f2ecfe5ac50a2c1b727caeb79f
#
_entry.id   51f432f2ecfe5ac50a2c1b727caeb79f
#
_cell.length_a   1.000
_cell.length_b   1.000
_cell.length_c   1.000
_cell.angle_alpha   90.00
_cell.angle_beta   90.00
_cell.angle_gamma   90.00
#
_symmetry.space_group_name_H-M   'P 1'
#
loop_
_entity.id
_entity.type
_entity.pdbx_description
1 polymer ?
#
loop_
_entity_poly.entity_id
_entity_poly.type
_entity_poly.pdbx_seq_one_letter_code
_entity_poly.pdbx_strand_id
1 'polypeptide(L)'
;MTILGQYFTSDEIINFRKLQATTGAIISGSTAVQFFDRDVYTNSDLDVYVEHQTARSLARWLEQIGYVFVSRQETEVQTLEMALDTNSDFRPVDPMTELTDDAEKGYFDAVVILDFQKVNHPDIQLITSRGPPLELVLNFHSSKHSHYCFQ
;
A
#
# COMPACT_ATOMS: atom_id res chain seq x y z
N MET A 1 17.03 -14.50 -9.58
CA MET A 1 16.72 -13.18 -8.96
C MET A 1 15.27 -13.19 -8.52
N THR A 2 15.01 -12.93 -7.28
CA THR A 2 13.63 -12.84 -6.78
C THR A 2 13.06 -11.45 -7.09
N ILE A 3 11.75 -11.34 -7.30
CA ILE A 3 11.09 -10.06 -7.58
C ILE A 3 11.40 -9.04 -6.47
N LEU A 4 11.36 -9.47 -5.21
CA LEU A 4 11.71 -8.60 -4.08
C LEU A 4 13.18 -8.20 -4.02
N GLY A 5 14.07 -8.90 -4.71
CA GLY A 5 15.49 -8.57 -4.78
C GLY A 5 15.80 -7.25 -5.50
N GLN A 6 14.84 -6.65 -6.22
CA GLN A 6 14.97 -5.31 -6.78
C GLN A 6 14.86 -4.20 -5.71
N TYR A 7 14.13 -4.48 -4.64
CA TYR A 7 13.80 -3.52 -3.56
C TYR A 7 14.63 -3.74 -2.32
N PHE A 8 14.97 -4.99 -2.01
CA PHE A 8 15.54 -5.41 -0.75
C PHE A 8 16.69 -6.39 -0.91
N THR A 9 17.65 -6.34 0.00
CA THR A 9 18.67 -7.38 0.18
C THR A 9 18.04 -8.66 0.74
N SER A 10 18.78 -9.76 0.75
CA SER A 10 18.29 -11.06 1.26
C SER A 10 17.85 -10.97 2.73
N ASP A 11 18.61 -10.27 3.57
CA ASP A 11 18.28 -10.09 5.00
C ASP A 11 17.06 -9.17 5.18
N GLU A 12 16.96 -8.13 4.37
CA GLU A 12 15.80 -7.23 4.36
C GLU A 12 14.54 -7.96 3.91
N ILE A 13 14.61 -8.89 2.94
CA ILE A 13 13.49 -9.72 2.53
C ILE A 13 12.99 -10.58 3.70
N ILE A 14 13.89 -11.17 4.47
CA ILE A 14 13.51 -11.96 5.65
C ILE A 14 12.77 -11.07 6.67
N ASN A 15 13.28 -9.88 6.93
CA ASN A 15 12.64 -8.94 7.85
C ASN A 15 11.29 -8.42 7.32
N PHE A 16 11.21 -8.14 6.03
CA PHE A 16 9.97 -7.77 5.38
C PHE A 16 8.89 -8.85 5.53
N ARG A 17 9.25 -10.13 5.32
CA ARG A 17 8.32 -11.25 5.51
C ARG A 17 7.83 -11.40 6.95
N LYS A 18 8.68 -11.13 7.93
CA LYS A 18 8.28 -11.09 9.34
C LYS A 18 7.29 -9.95 9.61
N LEU A 19 7.55 -8.76 9.06
CA LEU A 19 6.64 -7.63 9.16
C LEU A 19 5.30 -7.91 8.46
N GLN A 20 5.30 -8.55 7.29
CA GLN A 20 4.07 -9.00 6.64
C GLN A 20 3.25 -9.93 7.54
N ALA A 21 3.91 -10.89 8.18
CA ALA A 21 3.24 -11.84 9.08
C ALA A 21 2.63 -11.14 10.31
N THR A 22 3.27 -10.11 10.85
CA THR A 22 2.80 -9.40 12.04
C THR A 22 1.77 -8.30 11.74
N THR A 23 1.85 -7.67 10.57
CA THR A 23 0.97 -6.56 10.17
C THR A 23 -0.18 -6.96 9.27
N GLY A 24 -0.15 -8.17 8.71
CA GLY A 24 -1.09 -8.59 7.69
C GLY A 24 -0.88 -7.89 6.33
N ALA A 25 0.27 -7.23 6.13
CA ALA A 25 0.56 -6.53 4.89
C ALA A 25 0.63 -7.48 3.70
N ILE A 26 0.06 -7.07 2.58
CA ILE A 26 0.04 -7.82 1.33
C ILE A 26 0.63 -7.00 0.18
N ILE A 27 1.27 -7.72 -0.74
CA ILE A 27 1.74 -7.12 -2.00
C ILE A 27 0.63 -7.28 -3.04
N SER A 28 0.34 -6.21 -3.75
CA SER A 28 -0.60 -6.22 -4.87
C SER A 28 -0.08 -5.33 -6.01
N GLY A 29 -0.93 -5.03 -6.98
CA GLY A 29 -0.56 -4.21 -8.13
C GLY A 29 0.31 -4.95 -9.15
N SER A 30 1.13 -4.20 -9.88
CA SER A 30 1.98 -4.74 -10.96
C SER A 30 2.98 -5.78 -10.50
N THR A 31 3.52 -5.63 -9.29
CA THR A 31 4.47 -6.58 -8.69
C THR A 31 3.83 -7.95 -8.43
N ALA A 32 2.57 -7.98 -7.99
CA ALA A 32 1.84 -9.23 -7.82
C ALA A 32 1.58 -9.93 -9.17
N VAL A 33 1.25 -9.16 -10.22
CA VAL A 33 1.07 -9.70 -11.58
C VAL A 33 2.37 -10.33 -12.09
N GLN A 34 3.51 -9.66 -11.90
CA GLN A 34 4.82 -10.20 -12.28
C GLN A 34 5.12 -11.55 -11.61
N PHE A 35 4.67 -11.72 -10.38
CA PHE A 35 4.84 -12.97 -9.65
C PHE A 35 4.08 -14.14 -10.31
N PHE A 36 2.90 -13.87 -10.85
CA PHE A 36 2.10 -14.87 -11.57
C PHE A 36 2.61 -15.11 -12.98
N ASP A 37 3.01 -14.06 -13.70
CA ASP A 37 3.48 -14.16 -15.09
C ASP A 37 4.92 -14.66 -15.20
N ARG A 38 5.66 -14.74 -14.08
CA ARG A 38 7.09 -15.08 -14.01
C ARG A 38 7.99 -14.15 -14.83
N ASP A 39 7.49 -12.99 -15.20
CA ASP A 39 8.25 -11.94 -15.86
C ASP A 39 8.68 -10.87 -14.85
N VAL A 40 9.89 -10.38 -14.98
CA VAL A 40 10.43 -9.31 -14.15
C VAL A 40 10.39 -8.02 -14.95
N TYR A 41 9.44 -7.14 -14.59
CA TYR A 41 9.43 -5.77 -15.14
C TYR A 41 10.43 -4.92 -14.36
N THR A 42 11.43 -4.41 -15.04
CA THR A 42 12.40 -3.49 -14.43
C THR A 42 11.73 -2.15 -14.12
N ASN A 43 12.01 -1.60 -12.93
CA ASN A 43 11.53 -0.30 -12.46
C ASN A 43 10.01 -0.19 -12.18
N SER A 44 9.32 -1.28 -11.88
CA SER A 44 7.96 -1.17 -11.36
C SER A 44 7.96 -0.87 -9.86
N ASP A 45 7.01 -0.05 -9.42
CA ASP A 45 6.82 0.25 -8.01
C ASP A 45 6.33 -0.98 -7.24
N LEU A 46 6.72 -1.07 -5.98
CA LEU A 46 6.21 -2.10 -5.07
C LEU A 46 5.00 -1.55 -4.31
N ASP A 47 3.83 -2.07 -4.61
CA ASP A 47 2.60 -1.70 -3.92
C ASP A 47 2.37 -2.63 -2.72
N VAL A 48 2.47 -2.08 -1.51
CA VAL A 48 2.25 -2.79 -0.26
C VAL A 48 1.01 -2.23 0.43
N TYR A 49 0.02 -3.09 0.64
CA TYR A 49 -1.22 -2.77 1.32
C TYR A 49 -1.15 -3.22 2.78
N VAL A 50 -1.45 -2.33 3.69
CA VAL A 50 -1.36 -2.58 5.13
C VAL A 50 -2.47 -1.85 5.86
N GLU A 51 -2.96 -2.42 6.96
CA GLU A 51 -3.92 -1.74 7.81
C GLU A 51 -3.30 -0.48 8.44
N HIS A 52 -4.03 0.63 8.44
CA HIS A 52 -3.50 1.93 8.87
C HIS A 52 -2.92 1.89 10.30
N GLN A 53 -3.56 1.15 11.20
CA GLN A 53 -3.10 1.01 12.59
C GLN A 53 -1.71 0.37 12.71
N THR A 54 -1.35 -0.52 11.79
CA THR A 54 -0.07 -1.25 11.81
C THR A 54 0.96 -0.71 10.80
N ALA A 55 0.56 0.27 9.98
CA ALA A 55 1.41 0.85 8.94
C ALA A 55 2.67 1.52 9.47
N ARG A 56 2.62 2.09 10.68
CA ARG A 56 3.74 2.80 11.29
C ARG A 56 4.99 1.93 11.43
N SER A 57 4.83 0.67 11.84
CA SER A 57 5.96 -0.24 12.00
C SER A 57 6.66 -0.55 10.68
N LEU A 58 5.89 -0.75 9.62
CA LEU A 58 6.42 -0.99 8.28
C LEU A 58 7.06 0.28 7.69
N ALA A 59 6.43 1.43 7.85
CA ALA A 59 6.97 2.71 7.41
C ALA A 59 8.31 3.05 8.08
N ARG A 60 8.40 2.85 9.38
CA ARG A 60 9.65 3.05 10.14
C ARG A 60 10.75 2.09 9.72
N TRP A 61 10.42 0.85 9.45
CA TRP A 61 11.39 -0.10 8.95
C TRP A 61 11.91 0.30 7.56
N LEU A 62 11.06 0.80 6.66
CA LEU A 62 11.50 1.32 5.36
C LEU A 62 12.50 2.46 5.51
N GLU A 63 12.27 3.40 6.44
CA GLU A 63 13.23 4.45 6.76
C GLU A 63 14.57 3.89 7.28
N GLN A 64 14.53 2.88 8.15
CA GLN A 64 15.74 2.25 8.71
C GLN A 64 16.62 1.59 7.64
N ILE A 65 16.04 1.05 6.58
CA ILE A 65 16.80 0.44 5.47
C ILE A 65 17.16 1.44 4.37
N GLY A 66 16.91 2.73 4.58
CA GLY A 66 17.38 3.81 3.73
C GLY A 66 16.38 4.33 2.69
N TYR A 67 15.11 3.93 2.76
CA TYR A 67 14.06 4.58 2.00
C TYR A 67 13.67 5.91 2.65
N VAL A 68 13.35 6.89 1.84
CA VAL A 68 12.94 8.23 2.28
C VAL A 68 11.49 8.45 1.90
N PHE A 69 10.69 8.88 2.87
CA PHE A 69 9.31 9.29 2.62
C PHE A 69 9.27 10.56 1.76
N VAL A 70 8.42 10.55 0.73
CA VAL A 70 8.19 11.68 -0.17
C VAL A 70 6.74 12.13 -0.06
N SER A 71 6.53 13.38 0.32
CA SER A 71 5.20 13.97 0.37
C SER A 71 4.64 14.19 -1.02
N ARG A 72 3.37 13.83 -1.22
CA ARG A 72 2.63 14.13 -2.46
C ARG A 72 2.10 15.56 -2.52
N GLN A 73 2.09 16.25 -1.39
CA GLN A 73 1.59 17.63 -1.33
C GLN A 73 2.70 18.62 -1.69
N GLU A 74 2.49 19.37 -2.75
CA GLU A 74 3.45 20.39 -3.21
C GLU A 74 3.46 21.65 -2.34
N THR A 75 2.37 21.92 -1.62
CA THR A 75 2.16 23.18 -0.89
C THR A 75 2.58 23.15 0.58
N GLU A 76 2.65 21.97 1.19
CA GLU A 76 3.07 21.80 2.58
C GLU A 76 4.02 20.60 2.71
N VAL A 77 5.14 20.81 3.39
CA VAL A 77 6.07 19.71 3.71
C VAL A 77 5.42 18.85 4.78
N GLN A 78 4.74 17.77 4.33
CA GLN A 78 4.17 16.78 5.22
C GLN A 78 5.27 15.82 5.68
N THR A 79 5.43 15.66 6.99
CA THR A 79 6.30 14.61 7.54
C THR A 79 5.59 13.26 7.55
N LEU A 80 6.36 12.17 7.62
CA LEU A 80 5.79 10.82 7.74
C LEU A 80 4.84 10.71 8.94
N GLU A 81 5.21 11.28 10.08
CA GLU A 81 4.36 11.28 11.28
C GLU A 81 3.04 12.00 11.04
N MET A 82 3.08 13.17 10.41
CA MET A 82 1.86 13.91 10.06
C MET A 82 0.97 13.11 9.12
N ALA A 83 1.55 12.43 8.14
CA ALA A 83 0.82 11.59 7.21
C ALA A 83 0.16 10.37 7.89
N LEU A 84 0.83 9.79 8.89
CA LEU A 84 0.30 8.67 9.67
C LEU A 84 -0.75 9.12 10.69
N ASP A 85 -0.64 10.35 11.21
CA ASP A 85 -1.55 10.89 12.24
C ASP A 85 -2.79 11.58 11.66
N THR A 86 -2.80 11.91 10.36
CA THR A 86 -3.89 12.66 9.69
C THR A 86 -5.28 12.02 9.87
N ASN A 87 -5.36 10.78 10.32
CA ASN A 87 -6.62 10.05 10.48
C ASN A 87 -6.93 9.63 11.92
N SER A 88 -6.35 10.30 12.92
CA SER A 88 -6.75 10.09 14.32
C SER A 88 -8.21 10.51 14.59
N ASP A 89 -8.81 11.34 13.72
CA ASP A 89 -10.23 11.74 13.78
C ASP A 89 -11.18 10.75 13.12
N PHE A 90 -10.72 9.53 12.89
CA PHE A 90 -11.51 8.49 12.25
C PHE A 90 -12.63 8.02 13.19
N ARG A 91 -13.80 8.65 13.08
CA ARG A 91 -15.02 8.10 13.66
C ARG A 91 -15.38 6.83 12.90
N PRO A 92 -15.60 5.69 13.59
CA PRO A 92 -16.22 4.53 12.97
C PRO A 92 -17.52 5.01 12.32
N VAL A 93 -17.64 4.87 11.01
CA VAL A 93 -18.93 5.13 10.34
C VAL A 93 -19.88 4.06 10.85
N ASP A 94 -20.92 4.50 11.51
CA ASP A 94 -22.02 3.64 11.97
C ASP A 94 -22.52 2.80 10.79
N PRO A 95 -22.61 1.47 10.91
CA PRO A 95 -23.03 0.61 9.79
C PRO A 95 -24.47 0.86 9.31
N MET A 96 -25.18 1.80 9.92
CA MET A 96 -26.55 2.18 9.60
C MET A 96 -26.70 3.43 8.72
N THR A 97 -25.62 4.09 8.31
CA THR A 97 -25.74 5.22 7.38
C THR A 97 -25.68 4.73 5.94
N GLU A 98 -26.84 4.39 5.46
CA GLU A 98 -27.43 4.29 4.13
C GLU A 98 -26.52 4.42 2.88
N LEU A 99 -26.53 3.32 2.11
CA LEU A 99 -26.92 3.20 0.69
C LEU A 99 -26.80 4.50 -0.13
N THR A 100 -25.61 4.80 -0.58
CA THR A 100 -25.40 5.63 -1.76
C THR A 100 -24.38 4.97 -2.67
N ASP A 101 -24.82 4.67 -3.85
CA ASP A 101 -24.16 4.19 -5.06
C ASP A 101 -22.77 3.54 -4.96
N ASP A 102 -22.76 2.28 -5.34
CA ASP A 102 -21.66 1.30 -5.25
C ASP A 102 -20.37 1.64 -6.01
N ALA A 103 -20.31 2.73 -6.76
CA ALA A 103 -19.15 3.06 -7.60
C ALA A 103 -18.02 3.78 -6.86
N GLU A 104 -18.31 4.42 -5.73
CA GLU A 104 -17.31 5.19 -4.97
C GLU A 104 -16.73 4.45 -3.76
N LYS A 105 -17.31 3.32 -3.37
CA LYS A 105 -16.90 2.58 -2.15
C LYS A 105 -15.46 2.07 -2.18
N GLY A 106 -14.92 1.74 -3.35
CA GLY A 106 -13.56 1.22 -3.46
C GLY A 106 -12.45 2.23 -3.13
N TYR A 107 -12.72 3.51 -3.29
CA TYR A 107 -11.75 4.58 -2.96
C TYR A 107 -11.79 5.02 -1.48
N PHE A 108 -12.92 4.79 -0.81
CA PHE A 108 -13.10 5.24 0.57
C PHE A 108 -12.45 4.33 1.63
N ASP A 109 -12.04 3.14 1.27
CA ASP A 109 -11.36 2.22 2.19
C ASP A 109 -9.84 2.44 2.25
N ALA A 110 -9.26 3.13 1.27
CA ALA A 110 -7.88 3.60 1.35
C ALA A 110 -7.80 4.87 2.18
N VAL A 111 -6.94 4.86 3.19
CA VAL A 111 -6.80 5.98 4.14
C VAL A 111 -5.71 6.94 3.66
N VAL A 112 -4.51 6.43 3.43
CA VAL A 112 -3.34 7.22 3.01
C VAL A 112 -2.48 6.41 2.06
N ILE A 113 -1.85 7.09 1.09
CA ILE A 113 -0.79 6.52 0.26
C ILE A 113 0.52 7.22 0.63
N LEU A 114 1.50 6.42 1.03
CA LEU A 114 2.83 6.87 1.42
C LEU A 114 3.85 6.41 0.38
N ASP A 115 4.53 7.36 -0.24
CA ASP A 115 5.57 7.07 -1.23
C ASP A 115 6.95 7.05 -0.58
N PHE A 116 7.74 6.04 -0.87
CA PHE A 116 9.10 5.87 -0.38
C PHE A 116 10.07 5.71 -1.54
N GLN A 117 11.16 6.45 -1.51
CA GLN A 117 12.20 6.44 -2.54
C GLN A 117 13.57 6.12 -1.96
N LYS A 118 14.36 5.37 -2.72
CA LYS A 118 15.75 5.06 -2.39
C LYS A 118 16.59 5.11 -3.66
N VAL A 119 17.78 5.72 -3.58
CA VAL A 119 18.68 5.86 -4.73
C VAL A 119 19.01 4.49 -5.34
N ASN A 120 18.90 4.38 -6.65
CA ASN A 120 19.14 3.15 -7.43
C ASN A 120 18.23 1.96 -7.09
N HIS A 121 17.07 2.21 -6.50
CA HIS A 121 16.04 1.21 -6.25
C HIS A 121 14.70 1.72 -6.79
N PRO A 122 13.80 0.82 -7.20
CA PRO A 122 12.44 1.21 -7.54
C PRO A 122 11.70 1.76 -6.31
N ASP A 123 10.68 2.56 -6.56
CA ASP A 123 9.88 3.17 -5.50
C ASP A 123 9.00 2.14 -4.78
N ILE A 124 8.66 2.43 -3.55
CA ILE A 124 7.72 1.63 -2.75
C ILE A 124 6.55 2.51 -2.37
N GLN A 125 5.33 2.03 -2.65
CA GLN A 125 4.09 2.66 -2.21
C GLN A 125 3.48 1.85 -1.08
N LEU A 126 3.26 2.50 0.05
CA LEU A 126 2.54 1.93 1.18
C LEU A 126 1.12 2.47 1.18
N ILE A 127 0.15 1.62 0.84
CA ILE A 127 -1.26 1.96 0.78
C ILE A 127 -1.93 1.47 2.06
N THR A 128 -2.40 2.40 2.88
CA THR A 128 -3.04 2.05 4.14
C THR A 128 -4.54 1.86 3.95
N SER A 129 -5.12 0.89 4.66
CA SER A 129 -6.54 0.58 4.66
C SER A 129 -7.15 0.74 6.06
N ARG A 130 -8.46 0.93 6.11
CA ARG A 130 -9.21 1.00 7.38
C ARG A 130 -9.37 -0.35 8.03
N GLY A 131 -9.63 -1.35 7.23
CA GLY A 131 -9.82 -2.73 7.63
C GLY A 131 -8.76 -3.63 7.00
N PRO A 132 -9.02 -4.95 6.92
CA PRO A 132 -8.07 -5.90 6.36
C PRO A 132 -7.64 -5.50 4.93
N PRO A 133 -6.34 -5.47 4.63
CA PRO A 133 -5.85 -5.06 3.31
C PRO A 133 -6.39 -5.91 2.16
N LEU A 134 -6.70 -7.18 2.43
CA LEU A 134 -7.26 -8.09 1.45
C LEU A 134 -8.63 -7.61 0.92
N GLU A 135 -9.48 -7.06 1.78
CA GLU A 135 -10.77 -6.51 1.37
C GLU A 135 -10.59 -5.34 0.40
N LEU A 136 -9.66 -4.44 0.70
CA LEU A 136 -9.34 -3.31 -0.17
C LEU A 136 -8.89 -3.79 -1.56
N VAL A 137 -7.97 -4.76 -1.62
CA VAL A 137 -7.45 -5.31 -2.88
C VAL A 137 -8.54 -6.01 -3.68
N LEU A 138 -9.39 -6.80 -3.03
CA LEU A 138 -10.51 -7.49 -3.71
C LEU A 138 -11.54 -6.49 -4.26
N ASN A 139 -11.83 -5.42 -3.53
CA ASN A 139 -12.74 -4.36 -3.98
C ASN A 139 -12.18 -3.61 -5.20
N PHE A 140 -10.87 -3.31 -5.22
CA PHE A 140 -10.21 -2.73 -6.39
C PHE A 140 -10.29 -3.62 -7.63
N HIS A 141 -10.07 -4.91 -7.47
CA HIS A 141 -10.12 -5.86 -8.59
C HIS A 141 -11.55 -6.05 -9.11
N SER A 142 -12.56 -6.11 -8.26
CA SER A 142 -13.95 -6.25 -8.66
C SER A 142 -14.48 -5.02 -9.42
N SER A 143 -14.09 -3.82 -9.02
CA SER A 143 -14.48 -2.59 -9.72
C SER A 143 -13.83 -2.45 -11.10
N LYS A 144 -12.60 -2.91 -11.27
CA LYS A 144 -11.95 -2.96 -12.59
C LYS A 144 -12.57 -4.01 -13.52
N HIS A 145 -12.99 -5.15 -13.01
CA HIS A 145 -13.67 -6.18 -13.82
C HIS A 145 -15.04 -5.73 -14.32
N SER A 146 -15.77 -4.93 -13.56
CA SER A 146 -17.08 -4.42 -14.00
C SER A 146 -16.98 -3.40 -15.15
N HIS A 147 -15.86 -2.71 -15.31
CA HIS A 147 -15.63 -1.78 -16.41
C HIS A 147 -15.19 -2.45 -17.72
N TYR A 148 -14.62 -3.65 -17.67
CA TYR A 148 -14.16 -4.38 -18.87
C TYR A 148 -15.20 -5.36 -19.44
N CYS A 149 -16.28 -5.64 -18.74
CA CYS A 149 -17.34 -6.54 -19.18
C CYS A 149 -18.42 -5.88 -20.06
N PHE A 150 -18.33 -4.59 -20.38
CA PHE A 150 -19.36 -3.84 -21.14
C PHE A 150 -18.82 -3.11 -22.39
N GLN A 151 -17.79 -3.65 -23.05
CA GLN A 151 -17.45 -3.25 -24.44
C GLN A 151 -17.36 -4.45 -25.36
#